data_80381b534f80ef113bccfb276f989a07
#
_entry.id   80381b534f80ef113bccfb276f989a07
#
_cell.length_a   1.000
_cell.length_b   1.000
_cell.length_c   1.000
_cell.angle_alpha   90.00
_cell.angle_beta   90.00
_cell.angle_gamma   90.00
#
_symmetry.space_group_name_H-M   'P 1'
#
loop_
_entity.id
_entity.type
_entity.pdbx_description
1 polymer ?
#
loop_
_entity_poly.entity_id
_entity_poly.type
_entity_poly.pdbx_seq_one_letter_code
_entity_poly.pdbx_strand_id
1 'polypeptide(L)'
;MRWIVLGFVLLATSVGAQSYPPPYPRQNATKLLETSQFIVWRMVWPKGQPTALHRHVHDQVGTYYESGGRRITSVEGEARDTTTPVGNLSTTKRGTTHIEEGTTDPPLRAVFIELLHDGPSGPPVSSSATAPLFPREGAKQTLDDERVTVWDYTWPAGADSGPIRYPRNTVIVWLGSGTLKTTAATGEVNNLTVKSGDTRYIEAGKTERIAVVSGSPRAMAFEFK
;
A
#
# COMPACT_ATOMS: atom_id res chain seq x y z
N MET A 1 57.93 -46.94 19.31
CA MET A 1 56.97 -46.52 18.28
C MET A 1 56.08 -45.46 18.88
N ARG A 2 56.28 -44.17 18.58
CA ARG A 2 55.48 -43.04 19.08
C ARG A 2 54.52 -42.63 17.98
N TRP A 3 53.19 -42.74 18.26
CA TRP A 3 52.15 -42.26 17.36
C TRP A 3 51.89 -40.78 17.61
N ILE A 4 52.10 -39.92 16.61
CA ILE A 4 51.74 -38.51 16.62
C ILE A 4 50.31 -38.41 16.08
N VAL A 5 49.38 -38.04 16.91
CA VAL A 5 47.99 -37.71 16.51
C VAL A 5 47.95 -36.23 16.10
N LEU A 6 47.86 -35.98 14.79
CA LEU A 6 47.60 -34.63 14.25
C LEU A 6 46.09 -34.31 14.47
N GLY A 7 45.78 -33.43 15.40
CA GLY A 7 44.46 -32.90 15.56
C GLY A 7 44.17 -31.81 14.50
N PHE A 8 43.20 -32.04 13.62
CA PHE A 8 42.66 -31.02 12.71
C PHE A 8 41.72 -30.12 13.49
N VAL A 9 42.08 -28.84 13.66
CA VAL A 9 41.19 -27.80 14.17
C VAL A 9 40.39 -27.24 13.00
N LEU A 10 39.12 -27.61 12.92
CA LEU A 10 38.13 -26.97 12.01
C LEU A 10 37.77 -25.60 12.55
N LEU A 11 38.33 -24.54 11.96
CA LEU A 11 37.86 -23.18 12.18
C LEU A 11 36.52 -22.99 11.44
N ALA A 12 35.44 -23.05 12.19
CA ALA A 12 34.13 -22.62 11.70
C ALA A 12 34.11 -21.09 11.56
N THR A 13 34.25 -20.58 10.34
CA THR A 13 34.01 -19.19 10.03
C THR A 13 32.50 -18.96 10.09
N SER A 14 32.02 -18.28 11.13
CA SER A 14 30.65 -17.78 11.17
C SER A 14 30.50 -16.71 10.10
N VAL A 15 29.83 -17.02 9.00
CA VAL A 15 29.36 -16.03 8.02
C VAL A 15 28.29 -15.22 8.75
N GLY A 16 28.66 -14.03 9.23
CA GLY A 16 27.72 -13.08 9.81
C GLY A 16 26.62 -12.80 8.79
N ALA A 17 25.35 -12.97 9.17
CA ALA A 17 24.22 -12.62 8.31
C ALA A 17 24.32 -11.14 7.94
N GLN A 18 24.39 -10.83 6.65
CA GLN A 18 24.49 -9.45 6.17
C GLN A 18 23.21 -8.70 6.55
N SER A 19 23.38 -7.64 7.35
CA SER A 19 22.29 -6.77 7.79
C SER A 19 22.06 -5.65 6.77
N TYR A 20 20.83 -5.50 6.29
CA TYR A 20 20.43 -4.41 5.41
C TYR A 20 19.51 -3.44 6.16
N PRO A 21 19.57 -2.11 5.90
CA PRO A 21 18.63 -1.16 6.47
C PRO A 21 17.20 -1.47 5.98
N PRO A 22 16.17 -1.08 6.76
CA PRO A 22 14.78 -1.16 6.33
C PRO A 22 14.52 -0.17 5.17
N PRO A 23 13.42 -0.34 4.40
CA PRO A 23 13.06 0.57 3.32
C PRO A 23 12.66 1.96 3.81
N TYR A 24 12.21 2.07 5.06
CA TYR A 24 11.73 3.31 5.69
C TYR A 24 12.25 3.49 7.12
N PRO A 25 12.38 4.75 7.59
CA PRO A 25 12.20 5.99 6.84
C PRO A 25 13.32 6.22 5.83
N ARG A 26 13.03 6.92 4.72
CA ARG A 26 14.02 7.33 3.72
C ARG A 26 13.66 8.65 3.06
N GLN A 27 14.61 9.27 2.36
CA GLN A 27 14.34 10.40 1.48
C GLN A 27 13.27 10.03 0.43
N ASN A 28 12.41 10.99 0.07
CA ASN A 28 11.31 10.81 -0.88
C ASN A 28 10.23 9.79 -0.43
N ALA A 29 10.19 9.47 0.87
CA ALA A 29 9.11 8.73 1.52
C ALA A 29 8.55 9.55 2.68
N THR A 30 7.23 9.74 2.71
CA THR A 30 6.53 10.45 3.78
C THR A 30 5.55 9.51 4.45
N LYS A 31 5.67 9.32 5.77
CA LYS A 31 4.68 8.57 6.55
C LYS A 31 3.40 9.41 6.65
N LEU A 32 2.27 8.86 6.17
CA LEU A 32 0.97 9.50 6.19
C LEU A 32 0.15 9.09 7.41
N LEU A 33 0.27 7.82 7.81
CA LEU A 33 -0.50 7.22 8.88
C LEU A 33 0.24 6.03 9.46
N GLU A 34 0.07 5.78 10.75
CA GLU A 34 0.50 4.56 11.43
C GLU A 34 -0.61 4.10 12.37
N THR A 35 -0.90 2.80 12.34
CA THR A 35 -1.83 2.11 13.21
C THR A 35 -1.14 0.88 13.81
N SER A 36 -1.82 0.13 14.66
CA SER A 36 -1.31 -1.17 15.11
C SER A 36 -1.28 -2.24 14.01
N GLN A 37 -1.98 -2.03 12.88
CA GLN A 37 -2.12 -3.01 11.79
C GLN A 37 -1.22 -2.72 10.60
N PHE A 38 -0.98 -1.43 10.30
CA PHE A 38 -0.26 -1.03 9.09
C PHE A 38 0.32 0.38 9.20
N ILE A 39 1.29 0.66 8.31
CA ILE A 39 1.87 2.00 8.12
C ILE A 39 1.67 2.40 6.66
N VAL A 40 1.14 3.61 6.42
CA VAL A 40 0.92 4.17 5.07
C VAL A 40 2.02 5.15 4.73
N TRP A 41 2.66 4.93 3.59
CA TRP A 41 3.75 5.73 3.06
C TRP A 41 3.39 6.34 1.71
N ARG A 42 3.64 7.63 1.53
CA ARG A 42 3.66 8.27 0.21
C ARG A 42 5.07 8.24 -0.33
N MET A 43 5.21 7.72 -1.55
CA MET A 43 6.48 7.46 -2.20
C MET A 43 6.66 8.30 -3.44
N VAL A 44 7.89 8.78 -3.67
CA VAL A 44 8.32 9.41 -4.91
C VAL A 44 9.64 8.78 -5.34
N TRP A 45 9.78 8.48 -6.63
CA TRP A 45 11.05 8.05 -7.22
C TRP A 45 11.52 9.10 -8.23
N PRO A 46 12.26 10.13 -7.80
CA PRO A 46 12.84 11.10 -8.71
C PRO A 46 13.84 10.43 -9.66
N LYS A 47 13.90 10.92 -10.89
CA LYS A 47 14.82 10.40 -11.89
C LYS A 47 16.28 10.51 -11.44
N GLY A 48 17.04 9.42 -11.59
CA GLY A 48 18.46 9.36 -11.29
C GLY A 48 18.79 9.43 -9.79
N GLN A 49 17.82 9.18 -8.90
CA GLN A 49 18.03 9.16 -7.44
C GLN A 49 17.80 7.74 -6.90
N PRO A 50 18.84 6.89 -6.88
CA PRO A 50 18.72 5.55 -6.32
C PRO A 50 18.53 5.58 -4.80
N THR A 51 17.76 4.64 -4.28
CA THR A 51 17.72 4.36 -2.85
C THR A 51 19.00 3.67 -2.40
N ALA A 52 19.27 3.65 -1.10
CA ALA A 52 20.22 2.68 -0.55
C ALA A 52 19.70 1.25 -0.79
N LEU A 53 20.61 0.27 -0.84
CA LEU A 53 20.24 -1.14 -0.79
C LEU A 53 19.54 -1.41 0.54
N HIS A 54 18.28 -1.88 0.50
CA HIS A 54 17.44 -2.06 1.67
C HIS A 54 16.70 -3.40 1.63
N ARG A 55 16.24 -3.85 2.78
CA ARG A 55 15.44 -5.07 2.93
C ARG A 55 14.08 -4.75 3.53
N HIS A 56 13.02 -5.21 2.88
CA HIS A 56 11.66 -5.10 3.42
C HIS A 56 11.51 -5.94 4.69
N VAL A 57 11.15 -5.29 5.79
CA VAL A 57 10.93 -5.91 7.10
C VAL A 57 9.50 -6.37 7.30
N HIS A 58 8.57 -5.85 6.48
CA HIS A 58 7.17 -6.23 6.43
C HIS A 58 6.76 -6.52 4.98
N ASP A 59 5.70 -7.31 4.79
CA ASP A 59 5.02 -7.36 3.51
C ASP A 59 4.38 -6.01 3.23
N GLN A 60 4.28 -5.66 1.96
CA GLN A 60 3.79 -4.38 1.51
C GLN A 60 2.82 -4.54 0.36
N VAL A 61 1.77 -3.74 0.35
CA VAL A 61 0.82 -3.58 -0.75
C VAL A 61 0.65 -2.10 -1.07
N GLY A 62 0.40 -1.75 -2.33
CA GLY A 62 0.19 -0.35 -2.68
C GLY A 62 -0.18 -0.14 -4.12
N THR A 63 -0.43 1.12 -4.47
CA THR A 63 -0.83 1.53 -5.81
C THR A 63 -0.13 2.81 -6.24
N TYR A 64 0.04 2.94 -7.55
CA TYR A 64 0.67 4.10 -8.16
C TYR A 64 -0.40 5.12 -8.56
N TYR A 65 -0.25 6.36 -8.12
CA TYR A 65 -1.16 7.46 -8.44
C TYR A 65 -0.60 8.43 -9.50
N GLU A 66 0.65 8.24 -9.91
CA GLU A 66 1.28 8.88 -11.07
C GLU A 66 2.10 7.85 -11.81
N SER A 67 1.99 7.82 -13.14
CA SER A 67 2.73 6.88 -13.98
C SER A 67 4.19 7.30 -14.11
N GLY A 68 5.07 6.31 -14.31
CA GLY A 68 6.48 6.58 -14.54
C GLY A 68 7.31 5.31 -14.63
N GLY A 69 8.61 5.50 -14.84
CA GLY A 69 9.59 4.42 -14.92
C GLY A 69 10.38 4.26 -13.63
N ARG A 70 10.72 3.02 -13.33
CA ARG A 70 11.57 2.65 -12.21
C ARG A 70 12.51 1.51 -12.58
N ARG A 71 13.78 1.66 -12.20
CA ARG A 71 14.78 0.59 -12.20
C ARG A 71 14.81 -0.07 -10.83
N ILE A 72 14.79 -1.39 -10.82
CA ILE A 72 14.97 -2.21 -9.61
C ILE A 72 16.23 -3.03 -9.81
N THR A 73 17.20 -2.92 -8.87
CA THR A 73 18.44 -3.66 -8.89
C THR A 73 18.47 -4.65 -7.72
N SER A 74 18.68 -5.92 -8.00
CA SER A 74 18.79 -6.98 -7.00
C SER A 74 20.08 -6.89 -6.19
N VAL A 75 20.22 -7.73 -5.16
CA VAL A 75 21.46 -7.87 -4.36
C VAL A 75 22.63 -8.32 -5.24
N GLU A 76 22.37 -9.16 -6.25
CA GLU A 76 23.37 -9.69 -7.19
C GLU A 76 23.77 -8.65 -8.25
N GLY A 77 23.13 -7.48 -8.27
CA GLY A 77 23.42 -6.41 -9.22
C GLY A 77 22.62 -6.50 -10.53
N GLU A 78 21.69 -7.45 -10.65
CA GLU A 78 20.80 -7.54 -11.80
C GLU A 78 19.79 -6.40 -11.79
N ALA A 79 19.73 -5.61 -12.86
CA ALA A 79 18.85 -4.47 -12.99
C ALA A 79 17.69 -4.75 -13.95
N ARG A 80 16.48 -4.32 -13.57
CA ARG A 80 15.29 -4.41 -14.39
C ARG A 80 14.57 -3.06 -14.43
N ASP A 81 14.33 -2.56 -15.63
CA ASP A 81 13.52 -1.37 -15.85
C ASP A 81 12.04 -1.74 -16.02
N THR A 82 11.17 -0.96 -15.40
CA THR A 82 9.72 -1.11 -15.48
C THR A 82 9.06 0.23 -15.75
N THR A 83 7.99 0.23 -16.53
CA THR A 83 7.09 1.37 -16.65
C THR A 83 5.76 1.01 -15.99
N THR A 84 5.30 1.83 -15.08
CA THR A 84 4.14 1.53 -14.25
C THR A 84 3.03 2.54 -14.50
N PRO A 85 1.84 2.08 -14.92
CA PRO A 85 0.68 2.97 -15.11
C PRO A 85 -0.01 3.32 -13.79
N VAL A 86 -0.83 4.37 -13.80
CA VAL A 86 -1.71 4.74 -12.68
C VAL A 86 -2.69 3.60 -12.37
N GLY A 87 -2.87 3.30 -11.10
CA GLY A 87 -3.77 2.26 -10.61
C GLY A 87 -3.18 0.85 -10.66
N ASN A 88 -1.92 0.69 -11.09
CA ASN A 88 -1.26 -0.60 -10.96
C ASN A 88 -1.13 -0.97 -9.49
N LEU A 89 -1.53 -2.18 -9.13
CA LEU A 89 -1.34 -2.75 -7.81
C LEU A 89 0.05 -3.38 -7.71
N SER A 90 0.73 -3.16 -6.61
CA SER A 90 2.05 -3.75 -6.33
C SER A 90 2.06 -4.40 -4.96
N THR A 91 2.67 -5.56 -4.87
CA THR A 91 2.95 -6.26 -3.62
C THR A 91 4.44 -6.53 -3.52
N THR A 92 5.00 -6.38 -2.31
CA THR A 92 6.40 -6.72 -2.03
C THR A 92 6.44 -7.58 -0.77
N LYS A 93 7.13 -8.71 -0.83
CA LYS A 93 7.24 -9.62 0.30
C LYS A 93 8.33 -9.19 1.27
N ARG A 94 8.10 -9.42 2.57
CA ARG A 94 9.12 -9.35 3.60
C ARG A 94 10.36 -10.16 3.17
N GLY A 95 11.55 -9.63 3.43
CA GLY A 95 12.82 -10.23 3.05
C GLY A 95 13.31 -9.82 1.66
N THR A 96 12.47 -9.25 0.79
CA THR A 96 12.91 -8.70 -0.50
C THR A 96 13.97 -7.62 -0.27
N THR A 97 15.10 -7.75 -0.96
CA THR A 97 16.24 -6.82 -0.83
C THR A 97 16.59 -6.26 -2.19
N HIS A 98 16.59 -4.94 -2.33
CA HIS A 98 16.85 -4.28 -3.60
C HIS A 98 17.21 -2.78 -3.46
N ILE A 99 17.64 -2.20 -4.59
CA ILE A 99 17.75 -0.76 -4.82
C ILE A 99 16.63 -0.37 -5.78
N GLU A 100 16.06 0.80 -5.60
CA GLU A 100 15.05 1.40 -6.48
C GLU A 100 15.53 2.77 -6.97
N GLU A 101 15.34 3.07 -8.25
CA GLU A 101 15.70 4.35 -8.86
C GLU A 101 14.61 4.79 -9.85
N GLY A 102 14.16 6.03 -9.79
CA GLY A 102 13.28 6.60 -10.80
C GLY A 102 14.00 6.81 -12.13
N THR A 103 13.33 6.51 -13.26
CA THR A 103 13.94 6.64 -14.60
C THR A 103 13.25 7.68 -15.49
N THR A 104 12.14 8.28 -15.04
CA THR A 104 11.33 9.21 -15.84
C THR A 104 11.10 10.57 -15.18
N ASP A 105 10.79 11.57 -15.99
CA ASP A 105 10.15 12.81 -15.63
C ASP A 105 8.79 12.89 -16.36
N PRO A 106 7.68 13.15 -15.65
CA PRO A 106 7.58 13.31 -14.19
C PRO A 106 7.97 12.02 -13.41
N PRO A 107 8.29 12.15 -12.10
CA PRO A 107 8.70 11.01 -11.29
C PRO A 107 7.52 10.05 -11.04
N LEU A 108 7.79 8.76 -10.96
CA LEU A 108 6.84 7.76 -10.49
C LEU A 108 6.43 8.05 -9.06
N ARG A 109 5.12 7.95 -8.74
CA ARG A 109 4.60 8.18 -7.40
C ARG A 109 3.59 7.11 -6.98
N ALA A 110 3.65 6.73 -5.71
CA ALA A 110 2.77 5.71 -5.15
C ALA A 110 2.36 6.01 -3.70
N VAL A 111 1.33 5.29 -3.25
CA VAL A 111 1.05 5.06 -1.84
C VAL A 111 1.26 3.59 -1.58
N PHE A 112 2.15 3.27 -0.64
CA PHE A 112 2.42 1.93 -0.17
C PHE A 112 2.06 1.76 1.31
N ILE A 113 1.64 0.56 1.67
CA ILE A 113 1.15 0.21 2.99
C ILE A 113 1.93 -1.02 3.47
N GLU A 114 2.72 -0.84 4.53
CA GLU A 114 3.38 -1.95 5.23
C GLU A 114 2.36 -2.65 6.13
N LEU A 115 2.29 -3.97 6.05
CA LEU A 115 1.39 -4.82 6.83
C LEU A 115 2.16 -5.36 8.06
N LEU A 116 1.80 -4.89 9.25
CA LEU A 116 2.55 -5.15 10.49
C LEU A 116 2.28 -6.54 11.10
N HIS A 117 1.22 -7.23 10.66
CA HIS A 117 0.82 -8.55 11.15
C HIS A 117 0.90 -9.61 10.07
N ASP A 118 1.20 -10.85 10.45
CA ASP A 118 1.33 -11.99 9.54
C ASP A 118 -0.01 -12.67 9.20
N GLY A 119 -1.09 -12.31 9.87
CA GLY A 119 -2.43 -12.87 9.67
C GLY A 119 -3.54 -11.83 9.72
N PRO A 120 -4.81 -12.25 9.63
CA PRO A 120 -5.95 -11.35 9.72
C PRO A 120 -6.05 -10.75 11.13
N SER A 121 -6.50 -9.49 11.22
CA SER A 121 -6.61 -8.77 12.50
C SER A 121 -7.93 -9.03 13.24
N GLY A 122 -8.81 -9.84 12.67
CA GLY A 122 -10.08 -10.22 13.29
C GLY A 122 -11.26 -10.24 12.31
N PRO A 123 -12.44 -10.64 12.80
CA PRO A 123 -13.64 -10.68 11.98
C PRO A 123 -14.08 -9.27 11.59
N PRO A 124 -14.80 -9.12 10.46
CA PRO A 124 -15.39 -7.83 10.09
C PRO A 124 -16.44 -7.40 11.13
N VAL A 125 -16.52 -6.10 11.36
CA VAL A 125 -17.61 -5.55 12.18
C VAL A 125 -18.92 -5.80 11.42
N SER A 126 -19.81 -6.59 12.00
CA SER A 126 -21.10 -6.94 11.40
C SER A 126 -22.20 -5.94 11.80
N SER A 127 -23.06 -5.62 10.85
CA SER A 127 -24.35 -4.95 11.08
C SER A 127 -25.28 -5.38 9.96
N SER A 128 -26.49 -5.76 10.29
CA SER A 128 -27.49 -6.17 9.31
C SER A 128 -28.20 -5.00 8.62
N ALA A 129 -28.10 -3.77 9.18
CA ALA A 129 -28.94 -2.65 8.77
C ALA A 129 -28.35 -1.82 7.61
N THR A 130 -27.06 -1.90 7.34
CA THR A 130 -26.38 -1.04 6.36
C THR A 130 -25.46 -1.86 5.47
N ALA A 131 -25.59 -1.69 4.14
CA ALA A 131 -24.73 -2.38 3.17
C ALA A 131 -23.25 -2.00 3.34
N PRO A 132 -22.32 -2.93 3.13
CA PRO A 132 -20.89 -2.61 3.10
C PRO A 132 -20.56 -1.70 1.91
N LEU A 133 -19.43 -0.97 1.99
CA LEU A 133 -18.94 -0.18 0.86
C LEU A 133 -18.69 -1.09 -0.36
N PHE A 134 -18.07 -2.25 -0.16
CA PHE A 134 -17.81 -3.26 -1.18
C PHE A 134 -18.29 -4.65 -0.72
N PRO A 135 -18.63 -5.57 -1.66
CA PRO A 135 -18.66 -5.35 -3.12
C PRO A 135 -19.81 -4.45 -3.56
N ARG A 136 -19.63 -3.79 -4.70
CA ARG A 136 -20.69 -3.01 -5.37
C ARG A 136 -20.55 -3.06 -6.88
N GLU A 137 -21.61 -2.74 -7.60
CA GLU A 137 -21.61 -2.68 -9.05
C GLU A 137 -20.50 -1.76 -9.58
N GLY A 138 -19.78 -2.21 -10.60
CA GLY A 138 -18.67 -1.48 -11.21
C GLY A 138 -17.35 -1.52 -10.43
N ALA A 139 -17.33 -2.08 -9.20
CA ALA A 139 -16.10 -2.29 -8.46
C ALA A 139 -15.39 -3.57 -8.92
N LYS A 140 -14.08 -3.48 -9.11
CA LYS A 140 -13.23 -4.61 -9.45
C LYS A 140 -12.38 -5.00 -8.24
N GLN A 141 -12.52 -6.23 -7.76
CA GLN A 141 -11.60 -6.80 -6.78
C GLN A 141 -10.28 -7.14 -7.47
N THR A 142 -9.20 -6.47 -7.07
CA THR A 142 -7.86 -6.60 -7.68
C THR A 142 -6.91 -7.45 -6.85
N LEU A 143 -7.19 -7.60 -5.56
CA LEU A 143 -6.48 -8.48 -4.63
C LEU A 143 -7.46 -8.99 -3.58
N ASP A 144 -7.27 -10.23 -3.17
CA ASP A 144 -7.92 -10.82 -2.00
C ASP A 144 -6.96 -11.83 -1.37
N ASP A 145 -6.30 -11.45 -0.29
CA ASP A 145 -5.42 -12.32 0.47
C ASP A 145 -5.86 -12.40 1.95
N GLU A 146 -5.05 -13.03 2.78
CA GLU A 146 -5.36 -13.25 4.20
C GLU A 146 -5.50 -11.95 5.00
N ARG A 147 -4.85 -10.85 4.57
CA ARG A 147 -4.71 -9.61 5.35
C ARG A 147 -5.39 -8.42 4.74
N VAL A 148 -5.59 -8.41 3.42
CA VAL A 148 -6.16 -7.26 2.71
C VAL A 148 -6.97 -7.68 1.50
N THR A 149 -8.12 -7.03 1.32
CA THR A 149 -8.88 -7.03 0.07
C THR A 149 -8.72 -5.67 -0.60
N VAL A 150 -8.44 -5.64 -1.90
CA VAL A 150 -8.25 -4.39 -2.63
C VAL A 150 -9.28 -4.27 -3.75
N TRP A 151 -9.97 -3.13 -3.77
CA TRP A 151 -11.00 -2.78 -4.73
C TRP A 151 -10.56 -1.59 -5.57
N ASP A 152 -10.70 -1.68 -6.90
CA ASP A 152 -10.59 -0.56 -7.83
C ASP A 152 -11.99 -0.10 -8.20
N TYR A 153 -12.30 1.15 -7.93
CA TYR A 153 -13.63 1.70 -8.16
C TYR A 153 -13.59 3.15 -8.63
N THR A 154 -14.43 3.43 -9.61
CA THR A 154 -14.71 4.80 -10.06
C THR A 154 -16.12 5.18 -9.62
N TRP A 155 -16.23 6.23 -8.81
CA TRP A 155 -17.52 6.80 -8.44
C TRP A 155 -18.11 7.53 -9.65
N PRO A 156 -19.23 7.04 -10.22
CA PRO A 156 -19.83 7.72 -11.38
C PRO A 156 -20.29 9.15 -11.03
N ALA A 157 -20.25 10.05 -12.01
CA ALA A 157 -20.76 11.41 -11.83
C ALA A 157 -22.23 11.40 -11.37
N GLY A 158 -22.55 12.18 -10.34
CA GLY A 158 -23.89 12.23 -9.77
C GLY A 158 -24.32 10.99 -8.97
N ALA A 159 -23.44 10.00 -8.82
CA ALA A 159 -23.75 8.81 -8.03
C ALA A 159 -23.98 9.15 -6.55
N ASP A 160 -24.87 8.37 -5.93
CA ASP A 160 -25.17 8.42 -4.50
C ASP A 160 -25.13 6.99 -3.97
N SER A 161 -24.29 6.74 -2.97
CA SER A 161 -24.12 5.40 -2.42
C SER A 161 -25.31 4.92 -1.58
N GLY A 162 -26.20 5.85 -1.14
CA GLY A 162 -27.02 5.59 0.03
C GLY A 162 -26.15 5.44 1.29
N PRO A 163 -26.74 5.04 2.43
CA PRO A 163 -25.99 4.67 3.62
C PRO A 163 -25.11 3.45 3.36
N ILE A 164 -23.81 3.57 3.65
CA ILE A 164 -22.81 2.48 3.53
C ILE A 164 -22.05 2.32 4.83
N ARG A 165 -21.52 1.14 5.05
CA ARG A 165 -20.71 0.78 6.20
C ARG A 165 -19.33 0.33 5.76
N TYR A 166 -18.32 0.60 6.59
CA TYR A 166 -16.97 0.06 6.47
C TYR A 166 -16.83 -1.13 7.43
N PRO A 167 -16.90 -2.38 6.92
CA PRO A 167 -16.81 -3.55 7.79
C PRO A 167 -15.41 -3.76 8.38
N ARG A 168 -14.40 -3.13 7.80
CA ARG A 168 -12.98 -3.24 8.15
C ARG A 168 -12.32 -1.86 8.12
N ASN A 169 -11.18 -1.74 8.81
CA ASN A 169 -10.31 -0.60 8.62
C ASN A 169 -9.96 -0.46 7.14
N THR A 170 -10.18 0.72 6.57
CA THR A 170 -10.08 0.94 5.14
C THR A 170 -9.20 2.14 4.84
N VAL A 171 -8.24 1.98 3.94
CA VAL A 171 -7.48 3.09 3.35
C VAL A 171 -7.92 3.26 1.90
N ILE A 172 -8.38 4.46 1.55
CA ILE A 172 -8.73 4.84 0.19
C ILE A 172 -7.59 5.70 -0.37
N VAL A 173 -7.06 5.32 -1.53
CA VAL A 173 -6.05 6.06 -2.29
C VAL A 173 -6.69 6.55 -3.58
N TRP A 174 -6.84 7.87 -3.71
CA TRP A 174 -7.46 8.47 -4.89
C TRP A 174 -6.50 8.48 -6.08
N LEU A 175 -6.99 8.05 -7.25
CA LEU A 175 -6.27 8.00 -8.52
C LEU A 175 -6.77 9.04 -9.51
N GLY A 176 -7.86 9.72 -9.19
CA GLY A 176 -8.49 10.76 -10.00
C GLY A 176 -9.07 11.85 -9.11
N SER A 177 -9.48 12.94 -9.74
CA SER A 177 -9.99 14.14 -9.05
C SER A 177 -11.52 14.20 -9.07
N GLY A 178 -12.09 14.82 -8.04
CA GLY A 178 -13.51 15.10 -7.96
C GLY A 178 -13.89 15.68 -6.60
N THR A 179 -15.17 16.02 -6.45
CA THR A 179 -15.74 16.47 -5.18
C THR A 179 -16.82 15.51 -4.74
N LEU A 180 -16.71 15.04 -3.52
CA LEU A 180 -17.65 14.15 -2.85
C LEU A 180 -18.32 14.91 -1.72
N LYS A 181 -19.61 14.69 -1.52
CA LYS A 181 -20.34 15.06 -0.32
C LYS A 181 -20.46 13.81 0.54
N THR A 182 -19.90 13.83 1.74
CA THR A 182 -20.07 12.76 2.72
C THR A 182 -21.03 13.20 3.80
N THR A 183 -21.93 12.30 4.21
CA THR A 183 -22.86 12.52 5.31
C THR A 183 -22.68 11.41 6.33
N ALA A 184 -22.17 11.75 7.51
CA ALA A 184 -22.00 10.81 8.61
C ALA A 184 -23.34 10.31 9.15
N ALA A 185 -23.34 9.19 9.88
CA ALA A 185 -24.55 8.67 10.54
C ALA A 185 -25.18 9.69 11.53
N THR A 186 -24.38 10.60 12.07
CA THR A 186 -24.84 11.71 12.94
C THR A 186 -25.54 12.83 12.19
N GLY A 187 -25.56 12.79 10.85
CA GLY A 187 -26.10 13.87 9.99
C GLY A 187 -25.06 14.95 9.64
N GLU A 188 -23.85 14.88 10.16
CA GLU A 188 -22.78 15.81 9.79
C GLU A 188 -22.44 15.69 8.31
N VAL A 189 -22.37 16.81 7.61
CA VAL A 189 -22.12 16.89 6.17
C VAL A 189 -20.76 17.55 5.91
N ASN A 190 -19.94 16.89 5.11
CA ASN A 190 -18.63 17.41 4.69
C ASN A 190 -18.49 17.32 3.16
N ASN A 191 -17.89 18.36 2.54
CA ASN A 191 -17.47 18.31 1.16
C ASN A 191 -15.98 17.93 1.11
N LEU A 192 -15.67 16.85 0.42
CA LEU A 192 -14.34 16.31 0.25
C LEU A 192 -13.90 16.49 -1.20
N THR A 193 -13.06 17.47 -1.46
CA THR A 193 -12.38 17.59 -2.76
C THR A 193 -11.16 16.70 -2.74
N VAL A 194 -11.08 15.79 -3.69
CA VAL A 194 -10.00 14.80 -3.81
C VAL A 194 -9.24 14.97 -5.11
N LYS A 195 -7.96 14.64 -5.08
CA LYS A 195 -7.06 14.59 -6.23
C LYS A 195 -6.19 13.35 -6.18
N SER A 196 -5.54 13.04 -7.29
CA SER A 196 -4.60 11.92 -7.38
C SER A 196 -3.52 11.98 -6.28
N GLY A 197 -3.32 10.88 -5.56
CA GLY A 197 -2.39 10.74 -4.44
C GLY A 197 -2.95 11.13 -3.07
N ASP A 198 -4.17 11.68 -3.00
CA ASP A 198 -4.82 11.88 -1.71
C ASP A 198 -5.20 10.53 -1.08
N THR A 199 -5.16 10.47 0.25
CA THR A 199 -5.51 9.26 1.01
C THR A 199 -6.52 9.58 2.10
N ARG A 200 -7.39 8.62 2.39
CA ARG A 200 -8.35 8.70 3.50
C ARG A 200 -8.35 7.39 4.25
N TYR A 201 -8.18 7.45 5.56
CA TYR A 201 -8.37 6.33 6.47
C TYR A 201 -9.76 6.38 7.08
N ILE A 202 -10.43 5.24 7.12
CA ILE A 202 -11.73 5.05 7.74
C ILE A 202 -11.68 3.82 8.65
N GLU A 203 -12.03 4.02 9.91
CA GLU A 203 -12.08 2.94 10.90
C GLU A 203 -13.25 1.98 10.62
N ALA A 204 -13.06 0.73 10.98
CA ALA A 204 -14.10 -0.28 10.96
C ALA A 204 -15.33 0.13 11.78
N GLY A 205 -16.52 -0.21 11.29
CA GLY A 205 -17.79 0.14 11.92
C GLY A 205 -18.33 1.52 11.55
N LYS A 206 -17.54 2.40 10.96
CA LYS A 206 -18.05 3.71 10.46
C LYS A 206 -19.13 3.51 9.41
N THR A 207 -20.11 4.42 9.43
CA THR A 207 -21.21 4.50 8.47
C THR A 207 -21.31 5.92 7.95
N GLU A 208 -21.43 6.05 6.63
CA GLU A 208 -21.66 7.33 5.97
C GLU A 208 -22.44 7.13 4.66
N ARG A 209 -22.87 8.23 4.06
CA ARG A 209 -23.38 8.31 2.69
C ARG A 209 -22.37 9.10 1.87
N ILE A 210 -22.09 8.67 0.65
CA ILE A 210 -21.21 9.37 -0.30
C ILE A 210 -22.02 9.72 -1.54
N ALA A 211 -22.08 11.02 -1.86
CA ALA A 211 -22.64 11.51 -3.11
C ALA A 211 -21.56 12.22 -3.92
N VAL A 212 -21.49 11.96 -5.22
CA VAL A 212 -20.57 12.64 -6.14
C VAL A 212 -21.17 13.97 -6.55
N VAL A 213 -20.50 15.06 -6.15
CA VAL A 213 -20.89 16.44 -6.49
C VAL A 213 -20.33 16.84 -7.86
N SER A 214 -19.07 16.47 -8.14
CA SER A 214 -18.44 16.77 -9.43
C SER A 214 -17.34 15.78 -9.74
N GLY A 215 -17.08 15.59 -11.05
CA GLY A 215 -16.07 14.66 -11.56
C GLY A 215 -16.52 13.19 -11.50
N SER A 216 -15.59 12.30 -11.69
CA SER A 216 -15.76 10.84 -11.57
C SER A 216 -14.50 10.28 -10.88
N PRO A 217 -14.31 10.55 -9.57
CA PRO A 217 -13.10 10.18 -8.88
C PRO A 217 -12.93 8.65 -8.83
N ARG A 218 -11.76 8.17 -9.25
CA ARG A 218 -11.34 6.77 -9.16
C ARG A 218 -10.44 6.60 -7.96
N ALA A 219 -10.55 5.47 -7.27
CA ALA A 219 -9.67 5.13 -6.17
C ALA A 219 -9.41 3.63 -6.06
N MET A 220 -8.31 3.29 -5.37
CA MET A 220 -8.08 1.97 -4.80
C MET A 220 -8.45 2.00 -3.32
N ALA A 221 -9.30 1.08 -2.90
CA ALA A 221 -9.68 0.90 -1.50
C ALA A 221 -9.07 -0.39 -0.95
N PHE A 222 -8.34 -0.26 0.15
CA PHE A 222 -7.65 -1.35 0.84
C PHE A 222 -8.41 -1.64 2.14
N GLU A 223 -9.10 -2.78 2.21
CA GLU A 223 -9.83 -3.25 3.39
C GLU A 223 -8.97 -4.27 4.15
N PHE A 224 -8.55 -3.95 5.38
CA PHE A 224 -7.65 -4.80 6.19
C PHE A 224 -8.44 -5.83 7.00
N LYS A 225 -8.06 -7.11 6.82
CA LYS A 225 -8.71 -8.26 7.47
C LYS A 225 -8.19 -8.54 8.86
#